data_a3b89d8d6b8ea5aa7df836caea1343c3
#
_entry.id   a3b89d8d6b8ea5aa7df836caea1343c3
#
_cell.length_a   1.000
_cell.length_b   1.000
_cell.length_c   1.000
_cell.angle_alpha   90.00
_cell.angle_beta   90.00
_cell.angle_gamma   90.00
#
_symmetry.space_group_name_H-M   'P 1'
#
loop_
_entity.id
_entity.type
_entity.pdbx_description
1 polymer ?
#
loop_
_entity_poly.entity_id
_entity_poly.type
_entity_poly.pdbx_seq_one_letter_code
_entity_poly.pdbx_strand_id
1 'polypeptide(L)'
;RWLLLFSVGVMLVSLGLALVFNYKYLDVIEEAIFRAVYLWKGSYNYMFTTLAGIAVVIVGVGLMLIATRFVIRSVITVLLPDNSERLVDIIYEKRRLGKGPNIAVIGGGHGLSVLLRGIKAATSNVSAVVTVADDGGSSGRLREDLGIIPPGDLRNCLVALADTEPLMEKLFQYRFKGKSELAGHSFGNLFIAAMTEVTGDVETALRESSKVLAVKGEVLPASKEHVRLDAIMDDGTVVEGESHIPEVHKHIRRVKLFPPHVQPVQAALDALTNADAIILGPGSLYTSIMPNLLVDGVAETLRKSKAVKIYICNVMTQPGETDGYTASMHAKAILDHGGQGVIDYMLVNNAPISKEMQAYYAKEGAYPVEVDEEAINALGIGFLKADIINESDVIRHDPQKLCRNVMKMVDGLRPGNGSDHYMRSRHN
;
A
#
# COMPACT_ATOMS: atom_id res chain seq x y z
N ARG A 1 -13.60 -36.32 -16.33
CA ARG A 1 -13.11 -36.66 -17.68
C ARG A 1 -11.57 -36.53 -17.77
N TRP A 2 -11.00 -35.38 -17.40
CA TRP A 2 -9.55 -35.10 -17.54
C TRP A 2 -8.68 -35.91 -16.59
N LEU A 3 -9.14 -36.21 -15.36
CA LEU A 3 -8.46 -37.14 -14.43
C LEU A 3 -8.37 -38.55 -14.98
N LEU A 4 -9.41 -39.02 -15.66
CA LEU A 4 -9.38 -40.31 -16.35
C LEU A 4 -8.33 -40.33 -17.46
N LEU A 5 -8.25 -39.25 -18.27
CA LEU A 5 -7.24 -39.13 -19.33
C LEU A 5 -5.81 -39.11 -18.73
N PHE A 6 -5.62 -38.43 -17.58
CA PHE A 6 -4.37 -38.44 -16.85
C PHE A 6 -3.98 -39.85 -16.39
N SER A 7 -4.94 -40.59 -15.80
CA SER A 7 -4.73 -42.00 -15.39
C SER A 7 -4.36 -42.92 -16.55
N VAL A 8 -4.99 -42.73 -17.70
CA VAL A 8 -4.62 -43.48 -18.96
C VAL A 8 -3.19 -43.12 -19.35
N GLY A 9 -2.77 -41.85 -19.27
CA GLY A 9 -1.40 -41.41 -19.53
C GLY A 9 -0.40 -42.10 -18.60
N VAL A 10 -0.69 -42.21 -17.31
CA VAL A 10 0.16 -42.91 -16.33
C VAL A 10 0.29 -44.36 -16.66
N MET A 11 -0.84 -45.04 -17.00
CA MET A 11 -0.80 -46.45 -17.43
C MET A 11 0.06 -46.67 -18.68
N LEU A 12 -0.05 -45.81 -19.68
CA LEU A 12 0.75 -45.88 -20.88
C LEU A 12 2.24 -45.66 -20.64
N VAL A 13 2.59 -44.71 -19.77
CA VAL A 13 3.99 -44.49 -19.38
C VAL A 13 4.54 -45.73 -18.65
N SER A 14 3.79 -46.29 -17.73
CA SER A 14 4.18 -47.50 -17.00
C SER A 14 4.36 -48.71 -17.95
N LEU A 15 3.43 -48.87 -18.87
CA LEU A 15 3.52 -49.96 -19.89
C LEU A 15 4.72 -49.73 -20.81
N GLY A 16 4.92 -48.53 -21.31
CA GLY A 16 6.04 -48.19 -22.18
C GLY A 16 7.40 -48.41 -21.52
N LEU A 17 7.54 -48.00 -20.24
CA LEU A 17 8.75 -48.28 -19.46
C LEU A 17 8.99 -49.75 -19.23
N ALA A 18 7.93 -50.52 -18.98
CA ALA A 18 8.04 -52.01 -18.87
C ALA A 18 8.56 -52.65 -20.17
N LEU A 19 8.10 -52.15 -21.31
CA LEU A 19 8.57 -52.61 -22.63
C LEU A 19 10.02 -52.21 -22.93
N VAL A 20 10.42 -50.99 -22.51
CA VAL A 20 11.80 -50.49 -22.73
C VAL A 20 12.81 -51.25 -21.87
N PHE A 21 12.46 -51.52 -20.60
CA PHE A 21 13.37 -52.19 -19.65
C PHE A 21 13.23 -53.71 -19.62
N ASN A 22 12.36 -54.29 -20.46
CA ASN A 22 12.15 -55.73 -20.57
C ASN A 22 11.87 -56.42 -19.24
N TYR A 23 10.93 -55.83 -18.46
CA TYR A 23 10.55 -56.35 -17.16
C TYR A 23 9.77 -57.66 -17.26
N LYS A 24 10.35 -58.77 -16.82
CA LYS A 24 9.78 -60.15 -16.86
C LYS A 24 8.41 -60.32 -16.17
N TYR A 25 7.87 -59.31 -15.53
CA TYR A 25 6.58 -59.36 -14.79
C TYR A 25 5.34 -59.10 -15.66
N LEU A 26 5.51 -58.86 -16.96
CA LEU A 26 4.40 -58.56 -17.87
C LEU A 26 4.31 -59.59 -19.01
N ASP A 27 4.69 -60.85 -18.71
CA ASP A 27 4.76 -61.93 -19.69
C ASP A 27 3.56 -62.03 -20.65
N VAL A 28 2.34 -61.86 -20.11
CA VAL A 28 1.10 -61.94 -20.92
C VAL A 28 0.96 -60.78 -21.92
N ILE A 29 1.29 -59.57 -21.54
CA ILE A 29 1.18 -58.37 -22.42
C ILE A 29 2.34 -58.36 -23.41
N GLU A 30 3.52 -58.73 -22.93
CA GLU A 30 4.71 -58.86 -23.74
C GLU A 30 4.50 -59.92 -24.83
N GLU A 31 4.02 -61.12 -24.48
CA GLU A 31 3.72 -62.19 -25.44
C GLU A 31 2.64 -61.81 -26.46
N ALA A 32 1.61 -61.08 -26.07
CA ALA A 32 0.59 -60.56 -26.99
C ALA A 32 1.18 -59.53 -27.99
N ILE A 33 2.05 -58.63 -27.53
CA ILE A 33 2.73 -57.64 -28.38
C ILE A 33 3.73 -58.36 -29.30
N PHE A 34 4.47 -59.33 -28.77
CA PHE A 34 5.39 -60.17 -29.57
C PHE A 34 4.67 -60.93 -30.68
N ARG A 35 3.56 -61.57 -30.37
CA ARG A 35 2.73 -62.26 -31.36
C ARG A 35 2.20 -61.31 -32.46
N ALA A 36 1.73 -60.13 -32.07
CA ALA A 36 1.23 -59.15 -33.03
C ALA A 36 2.33 -58.63 -33.96
N VAL A 37 3.53 -58.33 -33.44
CA VAL A 37 4.68 -57.87 -34.24
C VAL A 37 5.21 -59.00 -35.15
N TYR A 38 5.28 -60.24 -34.65
CA TYR A 38 5.70 -61.40 -35.46
C TYR A 38 4.73 -61.70 -36.59
N LEU A 39 3.43 -61.65 -36.37
CA LEU A 39 2.40 -61.84 -37.41
C LEU A 39 2.44 -60.75 -38.49
N TRP A 40 2.91 -59.52 -38.12
CA TRP A 40 2.96 -58.39 -39.05
C TRP A 40 4.26 -58.30 -39.83
N LYS A 41 5.42 -58.71 -39.27
CA LYS A 41 6.75 -58.57 -39.92
C LYS A 41 7.50 -59.86 -40.22
N GLY A 42 7.04 -61.01 -39.74
CA GLY A 42 7.68 -62.31 -39.95
C GLY A 42 9.06 -62.50 -39.31
N SER A 43 9.56 -61.55 -38.58
CA SER A 43 10.84 -61.60 -37.82
C SER A 43 10.80 -60.79 -36.59
N TYR A 44 11.48 -61.27 -35.57
CA TYR A 44 11.62 -60.59 -34.27
C TYR A 44 12.85 -59.66 -34.24
N ASN A 45 12.62 -58.37 -33.95
CA ASN A 45 13.73 -57.45 -33.81
C ASN A 45 13.54 -56.64 -32.51
N TYR A 46 14.44 -56.85 -31.57
CA TYR A 46 14.45 -56.18 -30.26
C TYR A 46 14.44 -54.65 -30.34
N MET A 47 15.07 -54.10 -31.34
CA MET A 47 15.11 -52.67 -31.60
C MET A 47 13.72 -52.09 -31.90
N PHE A 48 12.82 -52.89 -32.52
CA PHE A 48 11.47 -52.45 -32.84
C PHE A 48 10.58 -52.34 -31.59
N THR A 49 10.68 -53.30 -30.63
CA THR A 49 9.92 -53.26 -29.40
C THR A 49 10.38 -52.14 -28.50
N THR A 50 11.68 -51.85 -28.40
CA THR A 50 12.22 -50.69 -27.69
C THR A 50 11.74 -49.38 -28.26
N LEU A 51 11.76 -49.22 -29.59
CA LEU A 51 11.24 -48.02 -30.25
C LEU A 51 9.71 -47.85 -30.05
N ALA A 52 8.96 -48.95 -30.11
CA ALA A 52 7.53 -48.93 -29.79
C ALA A 52 7.26 -48.56 -28.35
N GLY A 53 8.05 -49.08 -27.40
CA GLY A 53 7.98 -48.71 -25.99
C GLY A 53 8.25 -47.21 -25.75
N ILE A 54 9.30 -46.67 -26.38
CA ILE A 54 9.61 -45.24 -26.34
C ILE A 54 8.44 -44.40 -26.92
N ALA A 55 7.86 -44.81 -28.02
CA ALA A 55 6.71 -44.11 -28.61
C ALA A 55 5.50 -44.11 -27.66
N VAL A 56 5.22 -45.22 -27.00
CA VAL A 56 4.13 -45.33 -26.00
C VAL A 56 4.39 -44.44 -24.81
N VAL A 57 5.65 -44.34 -24.32
CA VAL A 57 6.01 -43.40 -23.24
C VAL A 57 5.78 -41.95 -23.68
N ILE A 58 6.22 -41.57 -24.87
CA ILE A 58 6.03 -40.22 -25.39
C ILE A 58 4.54 -39.86 -25.49
N VAL A 59 3.71 -40.78 -25.98
CA VAL A 59 2.26 -40.62 -26.09
C VAL A 59 1.65 -40.49 -24.67
N GLY A 60 2.05 -41.34 -23.73
CA GLY A 60 1.59 -41.31 -22.37
C GLY A 60 1.93 -39.96 -21.65
N VAL A 61 3.16 -39.51 -21.80
CA VAL A 61 3.59 -38.20 -21.25
C VAL A 61 2.81 -37.05 -21.93
N GLY A 62 2.60 -37.12 -23.24
CA GLY A 62 1.80 -36.14 -23.98
C GLY A 62 0.36 -36.05 -23.44
N LEU A 63 -0.29 -37.20 -23.25
CA LEU A 63 -1.64 -37.26 -22.66
C LEU A 63 -1.69 -36.70 -21.23
N MET A 64 -0.68 -37.00 -20.41
CA MET A 64 -0.59 -36.45 -19.05
C MET A 64 -0.48 -34.93 -19.08
N LEU A 65 0.37 -34.34 -19.92
CA LEU A 65 0.54 -32.92 -20.08
C LEU A 65 -0.75 -32.23 -20.55
N ILE A 66 -1.40 -32.82 -21.56
CA ILE A 66 -2.68 -32.34 -22.07
C ILE A 66 -3.76 -32.39 -20.98
N ALA A 67 -3.89 -33.53 -20.29
CA ALA A 67 -4.86 -33.68 -19.21
C ALA A 67 -4.63 -32.68 -18.08
N THR A 68 -3.38 -32.49 -17.65
CA THR A 68 -2.99 -31.52 -16.62
C THR A 68 -3.39 -30.11 -17.05
N ARG A 69 -3.10 -29.73 -18.31
CA ARG A 69 -3.50 -28.42 -18.85
C ARG A 69 -5.01 -28.20 -18.79
N PHE A 70 -5.79 -29.23 -19.16
CA PHE A 70 -7.26 -29.14 -19.13
C PHE A 70 -7.83 -29.16 -17.70
N VAL A 71 -7.24 -29.92 -16.77
CA VAL A 71 -7.62 -29.87 -15.36
C VAL A 71 -7.39 -28.47 -14.79
N ILE A 72 -6.19 -27.91 -15.00
CA ILE A 72 -5.85 -26.55 -14.56
C ILE A 72 -6.83 -25.54 -15.18
N ARG A 73 -7.06 -25.62 -16.50
CA ARG A 73 -8.01 -24.72 -17.17
C ARG A 73 -9.43 -24.85 -16.64
N SER A 74 -9.89 -26.06 -16.35
CA SER A 74 -11.24 -26.32 -15.78
C SER A 74 -11.39 -25.72 -14.39
N VAL A 75 -10.37 -25.85 -13.53
CA VAL A 75 -10.37 -25.25 -12.19
C VAL A 75 -10.37 -23.74 -12.29
N ILE A 76 -9.55 -23.17 -13.15
CA ILE A 76 -9.45 -21.72 -13.39
C ILE A 76 -10.78 -21.14 -13.85
N THR A 77 -11.43 -21.79 -14.85
CA THR A 77 -12.71 -21.30 -15.40
C THR A 77 -13.83 -21.31 -14.34
N VAL A 78 -13.78 -22.22 -13.37
CA VAL A 78 -14.78 -22.27 -12.29
C VAL A 78 -14.49 -21.20 -11.23
N LEU A 79 -13.21 -20.95 -10.92
CA LEU A 79 -12.82 -20.00 -9.88
C LEU A 79 -12.82 -18.54 -10.37
N LEU A 80 -12.59 -18.31 -11.67
CA LEU A 80 -12.49 -16.98 -12.29
C LEU A 80 -13.17 -16.97 -13.67
N PRO A 81 -14.50 -16.98 -13.75
CA PRO A 81 -15.24 -17.13 -15.00
C PRO A 81 -14.94 -16.02 -16.02
N ASP A 82 -14.71 -14.79 -15.56
CA ASP A 82 -14.53 -13.61 -16.45
C ASP A 82 -13.07 -13.29 -16.83
N ASN A 83 -12.07 -13.96 -16.23
CA ASN A 83 -10.64 -13.60 -16.38
C ASN A 83 -9.69 -14.78 -16.62
N SER A 84 -10.16 -15.89 -17.18
CA SER A 84 -9.37 -17.11 -17.35
C SER A 84 -8.08 -16.92 -18.19
N GLU A 85 -8.05 -15.97 -19.11
CA GLU A 85 -6.89 -15.70 -19.98
C GLU A 85 -5.81 -14.84 -19.28
N ARG A 86 -6.18 -14.11 -18.22
CA ARG A 86 -5.29 -13.20 -17.47
C ARG A 86 -4.75 -13.80 -16.17
N LEU A 87 -5.06 -15.05 -15.86
CA LEU A 87 -4.68 -15.63 -14.56
C LEU A 87 -3.16 -15.62 -14.32
N VAL A 88 -2.39 -15.93 -15.35
CA VAL A 88 -0.91 -15.94 -15.25
C VAL A 88 -0.41 -14.54 -14.90
N ASP A 89 -0.98 -13.51 -15.54
CA ASP A 89 -0.62 -12.12 -15.30
C ASP A 89 -1.02 -11.70 -13.88
N ILE A 90 -2.23 -12.08 -13.43
CA ILE A 90 -2.71 -11.80 -12.06
C ILE A 90 -1.82 -12.47 -11.00
N ILE A 91 -1.47 -13.76 -11.19
CA ILE A 91 -0.57 -14.48 -10.27
C ILE A 91 0.82 -13.86 -10.29
N TYR A 92 1.34 -13.54 -11.47
CA TYR A 92 2.65 -12.91 -11.61
C TYR A 92 2.67 -11.54 -10.93
N GLU A 93 1.66 -10.70 -11.17
CA GLU A 93 1.54 -9.38 -10.55
C GLU A 93 1.40 -9.47 -9.04
N LYS A 94 0.52 -10.33 -8.52
CA LYS A 94 0.37 -10.56 -7.07
C LYS A 94 1.68 -11.03 -6.42
N ARG A 95 2.42 -11.91 -7.12
CA ARG A 95 3.71 -12.40 -6.65
C ARG A 95 4.80 -11.33 -6.71
N ARG A 96 4.78 -10.49 -7.73
CA ARG A 96 5.68 -9.34 -7.89
C ARG A 96 5.45 -8.31 -6.78
N LEU A 97 4.20 -7.91 -6.57
CA LEU A 97 3.82 -6.94 -5.54
C LEU A 97 4.13 -7.46 -4.12
N GLY A 98 3.90 -8.75 -3.85
CA GLY A 98 4.20 -9.37 -2.56
C GLY A 98 5.70 -9.50 -2.24
N LYS A 99 6.58 -9.36 -3.25
CA LYS A 99 8.04 -9.31 -3.08
C LYS A 99 8.59 -7.89 -2.96
N GLY A 100 7.74 -6.89 -3.11
CA GLY A 100 8.11 -5.48 -2.97
C GLY A 100 8.53 -5.13 -1.55
N PRO A 101 9.08 -3.92 -1.33
CA PRO A 101 9.49 -3.45 -0.01
C PRO A 101 8.32 -3.34 0.95
N ASN A 102 8.59 -3.52 2.25
CA ASN A 102 7.68 -3.19 3.33
C ASN A 102 7.71 -1.68 3.53
N ILE A 103 6.62 -0.99 3.24
CA ILE A 103 6.53 0.45 3.34
C ILE A 103 5.50 0.81 4.40
N ALA A 104 5.95 1.48 5.48
CA ALA A 104 5.05 2.11 6.43
C ALA A 104 4.83 3.57 6.02
N VAL A 105 3.59 4.04 6.04
CA VAL A 105 3.24 5.42 5.69
C VAL A 105 2.50 6.04 6.87
N ILE A 106 2.93 7.22 7.32
CA ILE A 106 2.36 7.93 8.47
C ILE A 106 1.66 9.20 7.98
N GLY A 107 0.43 9.43 8.41
CA GLY A 107 -0.28 10.66 8.09
C GLY A 107 -1.78 10.57 8.30
N GLY A 108 -2.53 11.30 7.49
CA GLY A 108 -3.99 11.35 7.49
C GLY A 108 -4.53 12.08 6.26
N GLY A 109 -5.82 12.16 6.14
CA GLY A 109 -6.51 12.95 5.14
C GLY A 109 -6.35 12.51 3.70
N HIS A 110 -6.64 13.48 2.83
CA HIS A 110 -6.61 13.26 1.38
C HIS A 110 -5.19 13.14 0.82
N GLY A 111 -4.20 13.81 1.45
CA GLY A 111 -2.81 13.77 1.00
C GLY A 111 -2.25 12.36 1.02
N LEU A 112 -2.39 11.68 2.15
CA LEU A 112 -1.93 10.31 2.33
C LEU A 112 -2.56 9.36 1.31
N SER A 113 -3.87 9.48 1.04
CA SER A 113 -4.57 8.65 0.07
C SER A 113 -4.03 8.80 -1.35
N VAL A 114 -3.49 9.96 -1.74
CA VAL A 114 -2.84 10.15 -3.05
C VAL A 114 -1.60 9.28 -3.17
N LEU A 115 -0.74 9.27 -2.15
CA LEU A 115 0.44 8.42 -2.12
C LEU A 115 0.07 6.93 -2.15
N LEU A 116 -0.89 6.51 -1.32
CA LEU A 116 -1.34 5.13 -1.21
C LEU A 116 -1.88 4.59 -2.54
N ARG A 117 -2.62 5.40 -3.31
CA ARG A 117 -3.07 5.03 -4.67
C ARG A 117 -1.91 4.73 -5.62
N GLY A 118 -0.80 5.44 -5.49
CA GLY A 118 0.40 5.17 -6.28
C GLY A 118 1.14 3.92 -5.79
N ILE A 119 1.41 3.85 -4.49
CA ILE A 119 2.26 2.79 -3.89
C ILE A 119 1.66 1.40 -4.06
N LYS A 120 0.32 1.23 -4.01
CA LYS A 120 -0.32 -0.08 -4.20
C LYS A 120 -0.01 -0.76 -5.54
N ALA A 121 0.47 -0.01 -6.53
CA ALA A 121 0.93 -0.54 -7.82
C ALA A 121 2.40 -1.00 -7.79
N ALA A 122 3.18 -0.59 -6.78
CA ALA A 122 4.59 -0.94 -6.64
C ALA A 122 4.82 -2.09 -5.65
N THR A 123 4.06 -2.12 -4.54
CA THR A 123 4.13 -3.18 -3.52
C THR A 123 2.75 -3.41 -2.90
N SER A 124 2.49 -4.64 -2.45
CA SER A 124 1.33 -4.95 -1.60
C SER A 124 1.67 -4.91 -0.10
N ASN A 125 2.95 -4.71 0.25
CA ASN A 125 3.42 -4.69 1.63
C ASN A 125 3.40 -3.25 2.18
N VAL A 126 2.21 -2.67 2.25
CA VAL A 126 1.98 -1.28 2.68
C VAL A 126 1.20 -1.28 3.98
N SER A 127 1.71 -0.59 5.00
CA SER A 127 1.01 -0.33 6.25
C SER A 127 0.81 1.18 6.41
N ALA A 128 -0.45 1.63 6.38
CA ALA A 128 -0.79 3.03 6.59
C ALA A 128 -1.15 3.27 8.06
N VAL A 129 -0.29 3.97 8.79
CA VAL A 129 -0.53 4.43 10.16
C VAL A 129 -1.22 5.79 10.11
N VAL A 130 -2.46 5.82 10.55
CA VAL A 130 -3.38 6.94 10.29
C VAL A 130 -3.77 7.63 11.60
N THR A 131 -3.75 8.96 11.58
CA THR A 131 -4.18 9.77 12.72
C THR A 131 -5.65 9.54 13.07
N VAL A 132 -5.94 9.67 14.36
CA VAL A 132 -7.28 9.57 14.93
C VAL A 132 -7.68 10.86 15.68
N ALA A 133 -7.06 11.99 15.31
CA ALA A 133 -7.30 13.28 15.94
C ALA A 133 -8.36 14.14 15.22
N ASP A 134 -8.87 13.71 14.04
CA ASP A 134 -9.89 14.42 13.24
C ASP A 134 -11.18 14.60 14.07
N ASP A 135 -11.59 15.84 14.27
CA ASP A 135 -12.82 16.21 14.96
C ASP A 135 -13.80 16.98 14.07
N GLY A 136 -13.51 17.04 12.77
CA GLY A 136 -14.29 17.79 11.81
C GLY A 136 -15.44 17.00 11.15
N GLY A 137 -16.44 17.73 10.72
CA GLY A 137 -17.52 17.27 9.83
C GLY A 137 -18.21 15.96 10.24
N SER A 138 -18.20 14.96 9.36
CA SER A 138 -18.86 13.66 9.59
C SER A 138 -18.11 12.80 10.63
N SER A 139 -16.79 12.91 10.67
CA SER A 139 -15.94 12.14 11.59
C SER A 139 -16.16 12.59 13.02
N GLY A 140 -16.16 13.92 13.25
CA GLY A 140 -16.38 14.52 14.59
C GLY A 140 -17.75 14.14 15.13
N ARG A 141 -18.82 14.27 14.32
CA ARG A 141 -20.18 13.88 14.75
C ARG A 141 -20.27 12.40 15.15
N LEU A 142 -19.75 11.47 14.34
CA LEU A 142 -19.78 10.05 14.67
C LEU A 142 -18.94 9.73 15.91
N ARG A 143 -17.84 10.45 16.12
CA ARG A 143 -17.03 10.34 17.32
C ARG A 143 -17.80 10.78 18.57
N GLU A 144 -18.53 11.90 18.50
CA GLU A 144 -19.34 12.40 19.60
C GLU A 144 -20.56 11.54 19.88
N ASP A 145 -21.30 11.15 18.84
CA ASP A 145 -22.57 10.42 18.95
C ASP A 145 -22.37 8.95 19.34
N LEU A 146 -21.36 8.28 18.80
CA LEU A 146 -21.16 6.83 18.96
C LEU A 146 -19.94 6.47 19.83
N GLY A 147 -19.14 7.45 20.26
CA GLY A 147 -17.94 7.16 21.05
C GLY A 147 -16.92 6.29 20.31
N ILE A 148 -16.76 6.48 19.00
CA ILE A 148 -15.78 5.76 18.18
C ILE A 148 -14.63 6.69 17.77
N ILE A 149 -13.49 6.13 17.36
CA ILE A 149 -12.45 6.96 16.74
C ILE A 149 -12.93 7.49 15.38
N PRO A 150 -12.47 8.69 14.96
CA PRO A 150 -12.94 9.32 13.73
C PRO A 150 -12.63 8.48 12.48
N PRO A 151 -13.63 8.06 11.70
CA PRO A 151 -13.41 7.10 10.61
C PRO A 151 -12.96 7.73 9.30
N GLY A 152 -12.96 9.06 9.17
CA GLY A 152 -12.79 9.76 7.89
C GLY A 152 -11.48 9.47 7.20
N ASP A 153 -10.37 9.61 7.89
CA ASP A 153 -9.03 9.37 7.34
C ASP A 153 -8.75 7.89 7.12
N LEU A 154 -9.19 7.05 8.05
CA LEU A 154 -9.13 5.59 7.91
C LEU A 154 -9.88 5.13 6.65
N ARG A 155 -11.10 5.63 6.42
CA ARG A 155 -11.87 5.38 5.20
C ARG A 155 -11.13 5.82 3.95
N ASN A 156 -10.55 7.03 3.94
CA ASN A 156 -9.80 7.53 2.79
C ASN A 156 -8.63 6.62 2.43
N CYS A 157 -7.92 6.10 3.43
CA CYS A 157 -6.81 5.17 3.26
C CYS A 157 -7.28 3.79 2.77
N LEU A 158 -8.37 3.24 3.34
CA LEU A 158 -8.97 1.98 2.88
C LEU A 158 -9.35 2.06 1.40
N VAL A 159 -10.06 3.11 1.00
CA VAL A 159 -10.47 3.32 -0.40
C VAL A 159 -9.26 3.50 -1.32
N ALA A 160 -8.22 4.20 -0.87
CA ALA A 160 -7.00 4.40 -1.66
C ALA A 160 -6.25 3.10 -1.93
N LEU A 161 -6.20 2.19 -0.97
CA LEU A 161 -5.55 0.88 -1.09
C LEU A 161 -6.48 -0.20 -1.68
N ALA A 162 -7.77 0.07 -1.79
CA ALA A 162 -8.75 -0.88 -2.32
C ALA A 162 -8.48 -1.25 -3.78
N ASP A 163 -8.76 -2.50 -4.14
CA ASP A 163 -8.74 -3.05 -5.50
C ASP A 163 -10.15 -3.49 -5.90
N THR A 164 -11.12 -2.62 -5.66
CA THR A 164 -12.55 -2.88 -5.86
C THR A 164 -13.06 -2.27 -7.16
N GLU A 165 -14.26 -2.71 -7.55
CA GLU A 165 -15.03 -2.11 -8.64
C GLU A 165 -15.23 -0.60 -8.44
N PRO A 166 -15.18 0.21 -9.52
CA PRO A 166 -15.32 1.67 -9.43
C PRO A 166 -16.62 2.13 -8.75
N LEU A 167 -17.67 1.32 -8.82
CA LEU A 167 -18.95 1.62 -8.16
C LEU A 167 -18.83 1.54 -6.63
N MET A 168 -18.08 0.56 -6.12
CA MET A 168 -17.84 0.41 -4.68
C MET A 168 -17.02 1.59 -4.14
N GLU A 169 -15.99 2.03 -4.88
CA GLU A 169 -15.23 3.22 -4.51
C GLU A 169 -16.13 4.46 -4.42
N LYS A 170 -16.99 4.68 -5.43
CA LYS A 170 -17.98 5.79 -5.43
C LYS A 170 -18.95 5.68 -4.27
N LEU A 171 -19.41 4.46 -3.92
CA LEU A 171 -20.33 4.24 -2.80
C LEU A 171 -19.68 4.61 -1.47
N PHE A 172 -18.44 4.18 -1.23
CA PHE A 172 -17.73 4.52 0.00
C PHE A 172 -17.45 6.02 0.16
N GLN A 173 -17.32 6.74 -0.95
CA GLN A 173 -17.16 8.20 -0.95
C GLN A 173 -18.49 8.97 -1.00
N TYR A 174 -19.62 8.27 -1.21
CA TYR A 174 -20.92 8.90 -1.30
C TYR A 174 -21.27 9.62 0.00
N ARG A 175 -21.69 10.89 -0.10
CA ARG A 175 -22.24 11.68 1.01
C ARG A 175 -23.74 11.82 0.88
N PHE A 176 -24.42 11.51 1.97
CA PHE A 176 -25.87 11.69 2.06
C PHE A 176 -26.22 13.18 1.95
N LYS A 177 -27.19 13.48 1.06
CA LYS A 177 -27.69 14.83 0.82
C LYS A 177 -29.05 14.99 1.47
N GLY A 178 -29.51 16.24 1.64
CA GLY A 178 -30.84 16.55 2.14
C GLY A 178 -30.81 17.09 3.57
N LYS A 179 -31.94 16.96 4.30
CA LYS A 179 -32.16 17.51 5.63
C LYS A 179 -32.33 16.43 6.72
N SER A 180 -32.04 15.16 6.39
CA SER A 180 -32.09 14.05 7.35
C SER A 180 -30.89 14.08 8.30
N GLU A 181 -30.95 13.35 9.38
CA GLU A 181 -29.83 13.17 10.33
C GLU A 181 -28.58 12.58 9.64
N LEU A 182 -28.80 11.81 8.56
CA LEU A 182 -27.69 11.28 7.75
C LEU A 182 -27.00 12.35 6.88
N ALA A 183 -27.59 13.53 6.73
CA ALA A 183 -27.05 14.55 5.83
C ALA A 183 -25.59 14.94 6.21
N GLY A 184 -24.72 14.95 5.21
CA GLY A 184 -23.31 15.24 5.35
C GLY A 184 -22.46 14.05 5.81
N HIS A 185 -23.04 12.95 6.30
CA HIS A 185 -22.27 11.72 6.54
C HIS A 185 -21.90 11.04 5.22
N SER A 186 -20.71 10.41 5.17
CA SER A 186 -20.38 9.54 4.06
C SER A 186 -20.80 8.10 4.38
N PHE A 187 -21.22 7.35 3.35
CA PHE A 187 -21.55 5.93 3.51
C PHE A 187 -20.38 5.17 4.13
N GLY A 188 -19.14 5.40 3.67
CA GLY A 188 -17.96 4.68 4.20
C GLY A 188 -17.68 4.98 5.66
N ASN A 189 -17.94 6.20 6.16
CA ASN A 189 -17.82 6.50 7.59
C ASN A 189 -18.85 5.72 8.41
N LEU A 190 -20.12 5.69 7.95
CA LEU A 190 -21.19 4.91 8.58
C LEU A 190 -20.90 3.41 8.55
N PHE A 191 -20.33 2.92 7.44
CA PHE A 191 -19.92 1.52 7.29
C PHE A 191 -18.86 1.14 8.33
N ILE A 192 -17.81 1.95 8.50
CA ILE A 192 -16.75 1.69 9.49
C ILE A 192 -17.32 1.76 10.91
N ALA A 193 -18.21 2.73 11.19
CA ALA A 193 -18.89 2.84 12.47
C ALA A 193 -19.68 1.57 12.79
N ALA A 194 -20.53 1.13 11.88
CA ALA A 194 -21.32 -0.10 12.02
C ALA A 194 -20.42 -1.33 12.17
N MET A 195 -19.34 -1.43 11.39
CA MET A 195 -18.38 -2.52 11.53
C MET A 195 -17.69 -2.52 12.89
N THR A 196 -17.40 -1.35 13.46
CA THR A 196 -16.81 -1.23 14.80
C THR A 196 -17.77 -1.74 15.87
N GLU A 197 -19.04 -1.39 15.78
CA GLU A 197 -20.07 -1.91 16.70
C GLU A 197 -20.26 -3.43 16.58
N VAL A 198 -20.35 -3.96 15.36
CA VAL A 198 -20.53 -5.39 15.11
C VAL A 198 -19.32 -6.22 15.59
N THR A 199 -18.12 -5.71 15.42
CA THR A 199 -16.90 -6.44 15.80
C THR A 199 -16.44 -6.14 17.22
N GLY A 200 -16.95 -5.08 17.82
CA GLY A 200 -16.58 -4.62 19.19
C GLY A 200 -15.19 -3.96 19.28
N ASP A 201 -14.44 -3.88 18.16
CA ASP A 201 -13.09 -3.33 18.12
C ASP A 201 -12.78 -2.74 16.74
N VAL A 202 -12.28 -1.51 16.71
CA VAL A 202 -12.00 -0.77 15.47
C VAL A 202 -10.91 -1.43 14.61
N GLU A 203 -9.89 -2.02 15.22
CA GLU A 203 -8.81 -2.70 14.50
C GLU A 203 -9.34 -3.93 13.75
N THR A 204 -10.22 -4.69 14.42
CA THR A 204 -10.94 -5.81 13.79
C THR A 204 -11.89 -5.31 12.70
N ALA A 205 -12.62 -4.22 12.94
CA ALA A 205 -13.49 -3.59 11.96
C ALA A 205 -12.73 -3.19 10.68
N LEU A 206 -11.58 -2.55 10.82
CA LEU A 206 -10.74 -2.16 9.68
C LEU A 206 -10.18 -3.37 8.93
N ARG A 207 -9.74 -4.41 9.65
CA ARG A 207 -9.27 -5.65 9.04
C ARG A 207 -10.36 -6.36 8.24
N GLU A 208 -11.58 -6.47 8.78
CA GLU A 208 -12.70 -7.08 8.06
C GLU A 208 -13.19 -6.18 6.90
N SER A 209 -13.21 -4.88 7.08
CA SER A 209 -13.49 -3.91 6.01
C SER A 209 -12.48 -4.01 4.86
N SER A 210 -11.20 -4.24 5.19
CA SER A 210 -10.14 -4.46 4.20
C SER A 210 -10.39 -5.68 3.32
N LYS A 211 -10.98 -6.75 3.88
CA LYS A 211 -11.38 -7.93 3.08
C LYS A 211 -12.52 -7.62 2.11
N VAL A 212 -13.53 -6.88 2.57
CA VAL A 212 -14.68 -6.48 1.74
C VAL A 212 -14.24 -5.60 0.57
N LEU A 213 -13.25 -4.72 0.80
CA LEU A 213 -12.74 -3.78 -0.18
C LEU A 213 -11.55 -4.34 -0.98
N ALA A 214 -11.13 -5.58 -0.75
CA ALA A 214 -9.94 -6.18 -1.35
C ALA A 214 -8.71 -5.23 -1.26
N VAL A 215 -8.43 -4.71 -0.06
CA VAL A 215 -7.35 -3.75 0.20
C VAL A 215 -5.99 -4.41 -0.01
N LYS A 216 -5.10 -3.74 -0.75
CA LYS A 216 -3.70 -4.14 -0.89
C LYS A 216 -2.87 -3.46 0.20
N GLY A 217 -2.46 -4.23 1.21
CA GLY A 217 -1.81 -3.73 2.42
C GLY A 217 -2.77 -3.66 3.60
N GLU A 218 -2.48 -2.81 4.57
CA GLU A 218 -3.27 -2.64 5.78
C GLU A 218 -3.42 -1.17 6.18
N VAL A 219 -4.50 -0.85 6.89
CA VAL A 219 -4.77 0.47 7.46
C VAL A 219 -4.89 0.32 8.97
N LEU A 220 -4.01 0.99 9.68
CA LEU A 220 -3.85 0.91 11.13
C LEU A 220 -4.11 2.28 11.76
N PRO A 221 -5.01 2.41 12.74
CA PRO A 221 -5.12 3.66 13.50
C PRO A 221 -3.87 3.82 14.37
N ALA A 222 -3.39 5.04 14.54
CA ALA A 222 -2.24 5.31 15.41
C ALA A 222 -2.53 4.95 16.87
N SER A 223 -3.78 5.15 17.30
CA SER A 223 -4.31 4.78 18.62
C SER A 223 -5.78 4.38 18.52
N LYS A 224 -6.27 3.68 19.53
CA LYS A 224 -7.71 3.40 19.72
C LYS A 224 -8.37 4.39 20.69
N GLU A 225 -7.60 5.27 21.27
CA GLU A 225 -8.09 6.22 22.27
C GLU A 225 -8.75 7.43 21.62
N HIS A 226 -9.63 8.07 22.37
CA HIS A 226 -10.22 9.34 21.99
C HIS A 226 -9.21 10.46 22.27
N VAL A 227 -8.59 10.96 21.22
CA VAL A 227 -7.59 12.02 21.32
C VAL A 227 -8.12 13.33 20.76
N ARG A 228 -7.76 14.45 21.36
CA ARG A 228 -7.94 15.77 20.81
C ARG A 228 -6.59 16.40 20.53
N LEU A 229 -6.47 17.10 19.43
CA LEU A 229 -5.29 17.86 19.08
C LEU A 229 -5.47 19.30 19.57
N ASP A 230 -4.54 19.78 20.39
CA ASP A 230 -4.48 21.17 20.84
C ASP A 230 -3.22 21.84 20.27
N ALA A 231 -3.35 23.10 19.83
CA ALA A 231 -2.23 23.91 19.39
C ALA A 231 -1.90 25.02 20.40
N ILE A 232 -0.62 25.21 20.66
CA ILE A 232 -0.09 26.34 21.40
C ILE A 232 0.48 27.31 20.39
N MET A 233 -0.08 28.50 20.30
CA MET A 233 0.35 29.56 19.42
C MET A 233 1.57 30.30 19.94
N ASP A 234 2.26 31.08 19.10
CA ASP A 234 3.44 31.86 19.52
C ASP A 234 3.15 32.89 20.60
N ASP A 235 1.94 33.45 20.64
CA ASP A 235 1.48 34.36 21.65
C ASP A 235 1.05 33.70 22.97
N GLY A 236 1.16 32.36 23.04
CA GLY A 236 0.75 31.59 24.22
C GLY A 236 -0.72 31.18 24.24
N THR A 237 -1.53 31.59 23.26
CA THR A 237 -2.93 31.14 23.13
C THR A 237 -2.97 29.63 22.92
N VAL A 238 -3.90 28.94 23.59
CA VAL A 238 -4.16 27.51 23.35
C VAL A 238 -5.45 27.40 22.56
N VAL A 239 -5.37 26.71 21.43
CA VAL A 239 -6.51 26.39 20.57
C VAL A 239 -6.80 24.89 20.70
N GLU A 240 -8.01 24.58 21.15
CA GLU A 240 -8.45 23.20 21.37
C GLU A 240 -9.23 22.68 20.16
N GLY A 241 -8.88 21.47 19.71
CA GLY A 241 -9.53 20.80 18.58
C GLY A 241 -8.84 21.07 17.24
N GLU A 242 -8.67 19.99 16.47
CA GLU A 242 -7.96 19.97 15.18
C GLU A 242 -8.58 20.94 14.17
N SER A 243 -9.91 20.91 14.05
CA SER A 243 -10.65 21.72 13.08
C SER A 243 -10.58 23.23 13.34
N HIS A 244 -10.35 23.65 14.58
CA HIS A 244 -10.26 25.06 14.96
C HIS A 244 -8.87 25.66 14.73
N ILE A 245 -7.83 24.85 14.64
CA ILE A 245 -6.44 25.32 14.52
C ILE A 245 -6.26 26.27 13.34
N PRO A 246 -6.67 25.90 12.10
CA PRO A 246 -6.49 26.78 10.95
C PRO A 246 -7.32 28.08 11.02
N GLU A 247 -8.45 28.08 11.74
CA GLU A 247 -9.38 29.22 11.80
C GLU A 247 -8.81 30.44 12.53
N VAL A 248 -7.80 30.22 13.41
CA VAL A 248 -7.24 31.27 14.21
C VAL A 248 -6.21 32.13 13.49
N HIS A 249 -5.65 31.63 12.36
CA HIS A 249 -4.64 32.33 11.56
C HIS A 249 -3.46 32.89 12.36
N LYS A 250 -2.93 32.09 13.31
CA LYS A 250 -1.75 32.42 14.12
C LYS A 250 -0.66 31.36 13.86
N HIS A 251 0.60 31.76 14.08
CA HIS A 251 1.70 30.81 14.02
C HIS A 251 1.64 29.78 15.15
N ILE A 252 1.76 28.50 14.76
CA ILE A 252 1.74 27.39 15.68
C ILE A 252 3.16 27.20 16.23
N ARG A 253 3.31 27.39 17.54
CA ARG A 253 4.56 27.10 18.24
C ARG A 253 4.73 25.61 18.48
N ARG A 254 3.66 24.95 18.92
CA ARG A 254 3.69 23.51 19.23
C ARG A 254 2.28 22.94 19.26
N VAL A 255 2.15 21.67 18.88
CA VAL A 255 0.92 20.90 19.09
C VAL A 255 1.11 19.81 20.14
N LYS A 256 0.03 19.41 20.79
CA LYS A 256 -0.01 18.36 21.80
C LYS A 256 -1.30 17.55 21.68
N LEU A 257 -1.26 16.29 22.12
CA LEU A 257 -2.47 15.48 22.27
C LEU A 257 -3.08 15.65 23.66
N PHE A 258 -4.37 15.53 23.73
CA PHE A 258 -5.12 15.38 24.95
C PHE A 258 -5.95 14.09 24.91
N PRO A 259 -5.80 13.17 25.87
CA PRO A 259 -4.87 13.20 27.00
C PRO A 259 -3.38 13.21 26.59
N PRO A 260 -2.46 13.62 27.47
CA PRO A 260 -1.03 13.79 27.12
C PRO A 260 -0.29 12.47 26.85
N HIS A 261 -0.78 11.35 27.37
CA HIS A 261 -0.25 10.01 27.14
C HIS A 261 -1.31 9.19 26.39
N VAL A 262 -1.01 8.88 25.13
CA VAL A 262 -1.90 8.17 24.22
C VAL A 262 -1.26 6.85 23.82
N GLN A 263 -1.90 5.73 24.15
CA GLN A 263 -1.34 4.43 23.86
C GLN A 263 -1.42 4.10 22.36
N PRO A 264 -0.31 3.66 21.75
CA PRO A 264 -0.29 3.28 20.35
C PRO A 264 -1.02 1.95 20.14
N VAL A 265 -1.48 1.73 18.90
CA VAL A 265 -1.82 0.38 18.45
C VAL A 265 -0.53 -0.40 18.21
N GLN A 266 -0.39 -1.58 18.83
CA GLN A 266 0.84 -2.36 18.71
C GLN A 266 1.19 -2.71 17.26
N ALA A 267 0.19 -3.06 16.44
CA ALA A 267 0.39 -3.32 15.02
C ALA A 267 1.00 -2.13 14.27
N ALA A 268 0.69 -0.88 14.67
CA ALA A 268 1.30 0.31 14.09
C ALA A 268 2.79 0.40 14.44
N LEU A 269 3.18 0.14 15.69
CA LEU A 269 4.60 0.09 16.08
C LEU A 269 5.35 -1.05 15.38
N ASP A 270 4.72 -2.20 15.24
CA ASP A 270 5.30 -3.37 14.55
C ASP A 270 5.52 -3.06 13.06
N ALA A 271 4.56 -2.40 12.41
CA ALA A 271 4.68 -1.97 11.02
C ALA A 271 5.86 -1.00 10.83
N LEU A 272 6.02 -0.02 11.74
CA LEU A 272 7.16 0.92 11.70
C LEU A 272 8.50 0.25 11.98
N THR A 273 8.53 -0.75 12.86
CA THR A 273 9.74 -1.47 13.22
C THR A 273 10.23 -2.36 12.07
N ASN A 274 9.30 -3.01 11.35
CA ASN A 274 9.60 -3.99 10.32
C ASN A 274 9.64 -3.39 8.89
N ALA A 275 9.47 -2.08 8.76
CA ALA A 275 9.50 -1.41 7.47
C ALA A 275 10.92 -1.37 6.87
N ASP A 276 11.00 -1.44 5.54
CA ASP A 276 12.19 -1.11 4.76
C ASP A 276 12.30 0.42 4.54
N ALA A 277 11.15 1.08 4.47
CA ALA A 277 11.04 2.53 4.38
C ALA A 277 9.83 3.04 5.17
N ILE A 278 9.98 4.19 5.80
CA ILE A 278 8.91 4.91 6.49
C ILE A 278 8.72 6.25 5.80
N ILE A 279 7.48 6.55 5.42
CA ILE A 279 7.15 7.77 4.69
C ILE A 279 6.21 8.60 5.56
N LEU A 280 6.58 9.84 5.83
CA LEU A 280 5.75 10.81 6.53
C LEU A 280 5.04 11.70 5.50
N GLY A 281 3.71 11.68 5.51
CA GLY A 281 2.87 12.43 4.56
C GLY A 281 2.74 11.77 3.17
N PRO A 282 2.29 12.53 2.14
CA PRO A 282 1.93 13.95 2.23
C PRO A 282 0.65 14.17 3.04
N GLY A 283 0.50 15.36 3.58
CA GLY A 283 -0.65 15.77 4.40
C GLY A 283 -0.37 17.04 5.16
N SER A 284 -1.35 17.56 5.87
CA SER A 284 -1.18 18.72 6.74
C SER A 284 -0.13 18.43 7.79
N LEU A 285 0.81 19.36 7.94
CA LEU A 285 1.95 19.18 8.84
C LEU A 285 1.50 18.95 10.28
N TYR A 286 0.70 19.89 10.80
CA TYR A 286 0.30 19.90 12.20
C TYR A 286 -0.92 19.04 12.50
N THR A 287 -1.84 18.90 11.55
CA THR A 287 -3.12 18.22 11.79
C THR A 287 -3.15 16.77 11.28
N SER A 288 -2.29 16.39 10.35
CA SER A 288 -2.25 15.00 9.83
C SER A 288 -0.98 14.23 10.20
N ILE A 289 0.20 14.88 10.23
CA ILE A 289 1.48 14.19 10.49
C ILE A 289 1.84 14.21 11.96
N MET A 290 1.87 15.40 12.58
CA MET A 290 2.27 15.56 13.98
C MET A 290 1.47 14.72 14.97
N PRO A 291 0.13 14.59 14.86
CA PRO A 291 -0.63 13.79 15.83
C PRO A 291 -0.14 12.34 15.91
N ASN A 292 0.30 11.75 14.79
CA ASN A 292 0.86 10.40 14.82
C ASN A 292 2.19 10.34 15.60
N LEU A 293 3.06 11.35 15.43
CA LEU A 293 4.35 11.41 16.13
C LEU A 293 4.22 11.62 17.63
N LEU A 294 3.11 12.20 18.05
CA LEU A 294 2.81 12.50 19.45
C LEU A 294 2.19 11.31 20.21
N VAL A 295 1.79 10.25 19.53
CA VAL A 295 1.37 8.99 20.17
C VAL A 295 2.60 8.34 20.81
N ASP A 296 2.42 7.86 22.05
CA ASP A 296 3.52 7.27 22.85
C ASP A 296 4.27 6.17 22.09
N GLY A 297 5.60 6.27 22.08
CA GLY A 297 6.44 5.27 21.42
C GLY A 297 6.63 5.43 19.90
N VAL A 298 5.75 6.14 19.17
CA VAL A 298 5.85 6.27 17.70
C VAL A 298 7.16 6.97 17.30
N ALA A 299 7.41 8.18 17.81
CA ALA A 299 8.65 8.92 17.49
C ALA A 299 9.91 8.15 17.93
N GLU A 300 9.86 7.44 19.06
CA GLU A 300 10.96 6.59 19.53
C GLU A 300 11.21 5.43 18.57
N THR A 301 10.14 4.76 18.11
CA THR A 301 10.23 3.67 17.13
C THR A 301 10.82 4.14 15.81
N LEU A 302 10.43 5.33 15.31
CA LEU A 302 11.04 5.92 14.13
C LEU A 302 12.56 6.12 14.30
N ARG A 303 12.99 6.72 15.40
CA ARG A 303 14.42 6.96 15.67
C ARG A 303 15.23 5.69 15.77
N LYS A 304 14.65 4.59 16.29
CA LYS A 304 15.29 3.28 16.43
C LYS A 304 15.23 2.44 15.17
N SER A 305 14.28 2.71 14.29
CA SER A 305 14.08 1.95 13.06
C SER A 305 15.28 2.12 12.10
N LYS A 306 15.68 1.00 11.48
CA LYS A 306 16.70 0.97 10.41
C LYS A 306 16.14 1.37 9.04
N ALA A 307 14.83 1.52 8.93
CA ALA A 307 14.17 1.98 7.71
C ALA A 307 14.67 3.37 7.30
N VAL A 308 14.74 3.61 6.00
CA VAL A 308 14.93 4.99 5.51
C VAL A 308 13.66 5.79 5.76
N LYS A 309 13.78 6.97 6.39
CA LYS A 309 12.64 7.83 6.75
C LYS A 309 12.58 9.03 5.81
N ILE A 310 11.51 9.10 5.04
CA ILE A 310 11.31 10.10 3.99
C ILE A 310 10.10 10.97 4.36
N TYR A 311 10.30 12.27 4.48
CA TYR A 311 9.21 13.23 4.58
C TYR A 311 8.85 13.78 3.21
N ILE A 312 7.56 13.77 2.85
CA ILE A 312 7.05 14.39 1.64
C ILE A 312 6.54 15.77 1.98
N CYS A 313 7.27 16.80 1.54
CA CYS A 313 6.93 18.18 1.82
C CYS A 313 5.69 18.62 1.05
N ASN A 314 4.86 19.45 1.67
CA ASN A 314 3.72 20.09 1.03
C ASN A 314 4.20 20.97 -0.14
N VAL A 315 3.42 21.00 -1.21
CA VAL A 315 3.72 21.84 -2.40
C VAL A 315 3.35 23.29 -2.15
N MET A 316 2.26 23.50 -1.42
CA MET A 316 1.73 24.82 -1.05
C MET A 316 1.69 24.95 0.47
N THR A 317 1.87 26.16 0.98
CA THR A 317 1.59 26.48 2.37
C THR A 317 0.09 26.29 2.65
N GLN A 318 -0.23 26.02 3.90
CA GLN A 318 -1.62 25.86 4.36
C GLN A 318 -1.97 27.04 5.27
N PRO A 319 -2.94 27.89 4.83
CA PRO A 319 -3.38 29.04 5.63
C PRO A 319 -3.83 28.63 7.04
N GLY A 320 -3.35 29.34 8.05
CA GLY A 320 -3.63 29.03 9.44
C GLY A 320 -2.81 27.90 10.06
N GLU A 321 -1.98 27.20 9.26
CA GLU A 321 -1.08 26.15 9.76
C GLU A 321 0.40 26.45 9.45
N THR A 322 0.73 26.66 8.18
CA THR A 322 2.12 26.79 7.70
C THR A 322 2.33 28.06 6.88
N ASP A 323 1.69 29.16 7.32
CA ASP A 323 1.84 30.45 6.66
C ASP A 323 3.31 30.87 6.62
N GLY A 324 3.82 31.13 5.42
CA GLY A 324 5.20 31.57 5.20
C GLY A 324 6.27 30.51 5.44
N TYR A 325 5.91 29.23 5.61
CA TYR A 325 6.89 28.18 5.83
C TYR A 325 7.67 27.84 4.55
N THR A 326 8.99 27.73 4.72
CA THR A 326 9.89 27.11 3.76
C THR A 326 9.95 25.58 3.99
N ALA A 327 10.59 24.87 3.08
CA ALA A 327 10.77 23.41 3.23
C ALA A 327 11.58 23.04 4.49
N SER A 328 12.61 23.82 4.82
CA SER A 328 13.37 23.61 6.07
C SER A 328 12.55 23.84 7.32
N MET A 329 11.62 24.81 7.31
CA MET A 329 10.73 25.08 8.44
C MET A 329 9.76 23.93 8.69
N HIS A 330 9.25 23.28 7.62
CA HIS A 330 8.45 22.05 7.74
C HIS A 330 9.26 20.93 8.41
N ALA A 331 10.48 20.69 7.93
CA ALA A 331 11.36 19.68 8.51
C ALA A 331 11.71 19.98 9.97
N LYS A 332 12.04 21.25 10.25
CA LYS A 332 12.35 21.69 11.62
C LYS A 332 11.18 21.45 12.57
N ALA A 333 9.96 21.76 12.16
CA ALA A 333 8.76 21.49 12.97
C ALA A 333 8.61 20.00 13.30
N ILE A 334 8.89 19.09 12.34
CA ILE A 334 8.89 17.64 12.59
C ILE A 334 9.97 17.26 13.61
N LEU A 335 11.19 17.80 13.47
CA LEU A 335 12.29 17.51 14.38
C LEU A 335 12.04 18.06 15.80
N ASP A 336 11.41 19.24 15.92
CA ASP A 336 11.09 19.86 17.19
C ASP A 336 10.03 19.05 17.98
N HIS A 337 9.16 18.29 17.31
CA HIS A 337 8.15 17.45 17.94
C HIS A 337 8.61 16.01 18.15
N GLY A 338 9.24 15.39 17.12
CA GLY A 338 9.61 13.98 17.12
C GLY A 338 11.06 13.70 17.57
N GLY A 339 11.90 14.73 17.61
CA GLY A 339 13.33 14.61 17.89
C GLY A 339 14.18 14.33 16.64
N GLN A 340 15.49 14.45 16.81
CA GLN A 340 16.45 14.15 15.74
C GLN A 340 16.37 12.67 15.32
N GLY A 341 16.47 12.40 14.01
CA GLY A 341 16.45 11.07 13.45
C GLY A 341 15.07 10.48 13.13
N VAL A 342 13.98 11.26 13.29
CA VAL A 342 12.64 10.86 12.86
C VAL A 342 12.44 11.00 11.34
N ILE A 343 13.27 11.80 10.66
CA ILE A 343 13.37 11.90 9.20
C ILE A 343 14.85 11.91 8.77
N ASP A 344 15.16 11.24 7.67
CA ASP A 344 16.52 11.19 7.07
C ASP A 344 16.56 12.02 5.79
N TYR A 345 15.45 12.01 5.03
CA TYR A 345 15.34 12.66 3.72
C TYR A 345 14.03 13.39 3.55
N MET A 346 14.05 14.38 2.66
CA MET A 346 12.84 15.06 2.17
C MET A 346 12.66 14.84 0.67
N LEU A 347 11.40 14.68 0.25
CA LEU A 347 11.00 14.79 -1.14
C LEU A 347 10.28 16.13 -1.32
N VAL A 348 10.84 17.01 -2.17
CA VAL A 348 10.32 18.37 -2.41
C VAL A 348 9.97 18.55 -3.89
N ASN A 349 8.94 19.35 -4.17
CA ASN A 349 8.54 19.66 -5.53
C ASN A 349 9.53 20.62 -6.20
N ASN A 350 9.91 20.34 -7.45
CA ASN A 350 10.66 21.27 -8.29
C ASN A 350 9.94 21.64 -9.60
N ALA A 351 8.74 21.09 -9.82
CA ALA A 351 7.96 21.49 -10.99
C ALA A 351 7.48 22.93 -10.83
N PRO A 352 7.57 23.76 -11.89
CA PRO A 352 7.04 25.11 -11.85
C PRO A 352 5.52 25.06 -11.74
N ILE A 353 4.98 25.98 -10.94
CA ILE A 353 3.54 26.18 -10.79
C ILE A 353 3.14 27.37 -11.67
N SER A 354 2.07 27.23 -12.44
CA SER A 354 1.60 28.30 -13.34
C SER A 354 1.23 29.58 -12.56
N LYS A 355 1.40 30.74 -13.19
CA LYS A 355 1.07 32.02 -12.57
C LYS A 355 -0.43 32.13 -12.25
N GLU A 356 -1.27 31.52 -13.07
CA GLU A 356 -2.71 31.44 -12.87
C GLU A 356 -3.04 30.70 -11.57
N MET A 357 -2.40 29.56 -11.35
CA MET A 357 -2.58 28.76 -10.13
C MET A 357 -2.01 29.47 -8.90
N GLN A 358 -0.83 30.07 -9.01
CA GLN A 358 -0.28 30.89 -7.90
C GLN A 358 -1.24 32.02 -7.52
N ALA A 359 -1.80 32.72 -8.50
CA ALA A 359 -2.77 33.79 -8.27
C ALA A 359 -4.11 33.27 -7.69
N TYR A 360 -4.52 32.05 -8.07
CA TYR A 360 -5.70 31.40 -7.51
C TYR A 360 -5.51 31.09 -6.02
N TYR A 361 -4.42 30.43 -5.67
CA TYR A 361 -4.14 30.05 -4.28
C TYR A 361 -3.79 31.25 -3.39
N ALA A 362 -3.16 32.29 -3.94
CA ALA A 362 -2.85 33.52 -3.20
C ALA A 362 -4.12 34.24 -2.67
N LYS A 363 -5.29 34.05 -3.32
CA LYS A 363 -6.57 34.58 -2.84
C LYS A 363 -7.01 33.93 -1.51
N GLU A 364 -6.58 32.69 -1.30
CA GLU A 364 -6.84 31.93 -0.07
C GLU A 364 -5.68 32.02 0.93
N GLY A 365 -4.61 32.78 0.61
CA GLY A 365 -3.43 32.93 1.47
C GLY A 365 -2.42 31.78 1.34
N ALA A 366 -2.58 30.88 0.37
CA ALA A 366 -1.65 29.77 0.15
C ALA A 366 -0.61 30.14 -0.92
N TYR A 367 0.65 29.77 -0.69
CA TYR A 367 1.77 30.09 -1.55
C TYR A 367 2.63 28.83 -1.78
N PRO A 368 3.35 28.74 -2.94
CA PRO A 368 4.33 27.68 -3.14
C PRO A 368 5.36 27.62 -2.01
N VAL A 369 5.61 26.42 -1.51
CA VAL A 369 6.65 26.22 -0.48
C VAL A 369 8.02 26.43 -1.12
N GLU A 370 8.78 27.39 -0.61
CA GLU A 370 10.15 27.66 -1.02
C GLU A 370 11.09 26.54 -0.56
N VAL A 371 11.97 26.07 -1.45
CA VAL A 371 12.96 25.03 -1.16
C VAL A 371 14.31 25.70 -0.82
N ASP A 372 14.53 25.94 0.45
CA ASP A 372 15.73 26.57 1.00
C ASP A 372 16.82 25.49 1.32
N GLU A 373 17.54 25.08 0.26
CA GLU A 373 18.45 23.93 0.27
C GLU A 373 19.54 23.99 1.34
N GLU A 374 20.14 25.18 1.53
CA GLU A 374 21.19 25.38 2.53
C GLU A 374 20.66 25.14 3.96
N ALA A 375 19.44 25.64 4.23
CA ALA A 375 18.83 25.47 5.53
C ALA A 375 18.41 23.98 5.77
N ILE A 376 17.91 23.27 4.75
CA ILE A 376 17.62 21.82 4.85
C ILE A 376 18.91 21.06 5.19
N ASN A 377 20.00 21.33 4.47
CA ASN A 377 21.31 20.69 4.69
C ASN A 377 21.85 20.97 6.10
N ALA A 378 21.65 22.20 6.60
CA ALA A 378 22.06 22.57 7.97
C ALA A 378 21.32 21.78 9.06
N LEU A 379 20.11 21.25 8.77
CA LEU A 379 19.38 20.33 9.65
C LEU A 379 19.93 18.89 9.62
N GLY A 380 20.88 18.59 8.73
CA GLY A 380 21.44 17.23 8.52
C GLY A 380 20.50 16.30 7.74
N ILE A 381 19.52 16.83 7.01
CA ILE A 381 18.54 16.10 6.25
C ILE A 381 18.93 16.12 4.77
N GLY A 382 18.96 14.94 4.12
CA GLY A 382 19.11 14.85 2.69
C GLY A 382 17.79 15.22 1.99
N PHE A 383 17.85 15.64 0.72
CA PHE A 383 16.63 15.91 -0.03
C PHE A 383 16.72 15.52 -1.51
N LEU A 384 15.56 15.21 -2.11
CA LEU A 384 15.39 15.00 -3.54
C LEU A 384 14.38 16.03 -4.07
N LYS A 385 14.80 16.78 -5.10
CA LYS A 385 13.90 17.63 -5.87
C LYS A 385 13.35 16.88 -7.06
N ALA A 386 12.03 16.78 -7.18
CA ALA A 386 11.38 16.07 -8.27
C ALA A 386 10.04 16.72 -8.65
N ASP A 387 9.62 16.50 -9.88
CA ASP A 387 8.25 16.78 -10.30
C ASP A 387 7.33 15.74 -9.66
N ILE A 388 6.51 16.18 -8.72
CA ILE A 388 5.58 15.34 -7.94
C ILE A 388 4.13 15.83 -8.01
N ILE A 389 3.85 16.82 -8.87
CA ILE A 389 2.54 17.45 -8.96
C ILE A 389 1.80 17.12 -10.25
N ASN A 390 0.49 17.21 -10.16
CA ASN A 390 -0.42 17.35 -11.28
C ASN A 390 -1.14 18.70 -11.10
N GLU A 391 -1.07 19.53 -12.14
CA GLU A 391 -1.77 20.80 -12.21
C GLU A 391 -2.99 20.64 -13.12
N SER A 392 -4.18 20.65 -12.52
CA SER A 392 -5.46 20.66 -13.23
C SER A 392 -6.27 21.85 -12.73
N ASP A 393 -7.47 21.64 -12.20
CA ASP A 393 -8.28 22.70 -11.57
C ASP A 393 -7.69 23.14 -10.22
N VAL A 394 -6.87 22.28 -9.61
CA VAL A 394 -6.14 22.51 -8.36
C VAL A 394 -4.77 21.83 -8.42
N ILE A 395 -3.81 22.34 -7.63
CA ILE A 395 -2.50 21.71 -7.47
C ILE A 395 -2.65 20.56 -6.47
N ARG A 396 -2.30 19.38 -6.92
CA ARG A 396 -2.25 18.16 -6.08
C ARG A 396 -1.00 17.35 -6.38
N HIS A 397 -0.59 16.54 -5.44
CA HIS A 397 0.40 15.51 -5.74
C HIS A 397 -0.15 14.54 -6.80
N ASP A 398 0.69 14.17 -7.75
CA ASP A 398 0.38 13.11 -8.73
C ASP A 398 0.72 11.75 -8.14
N PRO A 399 -0.24 10.80 -8.04
CA PRO A 399 0.00 9.50 -7.42
C PRO A 399 1.13 8.71 -8.07
N GLN A 400 1.25 8.78 -9.41
CA GLN A 400 2.24 7.99 -10.16
C GLN A 400 3.62 8.63 -10.09
N LYS A 401 3.71 9.95 -10.25
CA LYS A 401 4.97 10.69 -10.12
C LYS A 401 5.52 10.56 -8.70
N LEU A 402 4.65 10.72 -7.70
CA LEU A 402 5.01 10.61 -6.29
C LEU A 402 5.53 9.20 -5.96
N CYS A 403 4.77 8.16 -6.32
CA CYS A 403 5.19 6.78 -6.13
C CYS A 403 6.52 6.47 -6.81
N ARG A 404 6.71 6.88 -8.05
CA ARG A 404 7.95 6.65 -8.80
C ARG A 404 9.16 7.26 -8.09
N ASN A 405 9.05 8.50 -7.61
CA ASN A 405 10.14 9.18 -6.93
C ASN A 405 10.40 8.59 -5.54
N VAL A 406 9.37 8.26 -4.78
CA VAL A 406 9.50 7.56 -3.50
C VAL A 406 10.18 6.21 -3.69
N MET A 407 9.73 5.38 -4.63
CA MET A 407 10.33 4.06 -4.89
C MET A 407 11.79 4.18 -5.35
N LYS A 408 12.10 5.19 -6.17
CA LYS A 408 13.49 5.49 -6.56
C LYS A 408 14.38 5.81 -5.35
N MET A 409 13.85 6.59 -4.38
CA MET A 409 14.58 6.87 -3.14
C MET A 409 14.73 5.59 -2.30
N VAL A 410 13.69 4.82 -2.13
CA VAL A 410 13.70 3.56 -1.36
C VAL A 410 14.72 2.58 -1.96
N ASP A 411 14.72 2.38 -3.27
CA ASP A 411 15.63 1.45 -3.95
C ASP A 411 17.10 1.94 -3.91
N GLY A 412 17.31 3.25 -4.03
CA GLY A 412 18.64 3.86 -4.02
C GLY A 412 19.28 3.97 -2.63
N LEU A 413 18.48 3.98 -1.57
CA LEU A 413 18.94 4.18 -0.19
C LEU A 413 18.94 2.88 0.64
N ARG A 414 18.50 1.76 0.08
CA ARG A 414 18.58 0.45 0.76
C ARG A 414 20.02 0.03 0.97
N PRO A 415 20.37 -0.46 2.17
CA PRO A 415 21.68 -1.06 2.41
C PRO A 415 21.91 -2.24 1.47
N GLY A 416 22.89 -2.14 0.57
CA GLY A 416 23.25 -3.19 -0.38
C GLY A 416 23.07 -2.86 -1.87
N ASN A 417 22.34 -1.80 -2.22
CA ASN A 417 22.19 -1.34 -3.60
C ASN A 417 22.84 0.05 -3.77
N GLY A 418 24.17 0.09 -3.88
CA GLY A 418 24.91 1.23 -4.43
C GLY A 418 24.59 2.61 -3.83
N SER A 419 24.76 2.78 -2.51
CA SER A 419 24.61 4.04 -1.78
C SER A 419 25.51 5.20 -2.26
N ASP A 420 26.41 4.95 -3.22
CA ASP A 420 27.41 5.93 -3.68
C ASP A 420 26.86 7.09 -4.52
N HIS A 421 25.66 6.95 -5.10
CA HIS A 421 25.15 8.00 -5.99
C HIS A 421 24.40 9.10 -5.22
N TYR A 422 23.80 8.79 -4.07
CA TYR A 422 23.10 9.76 -3.22
C TYR A 422 24.02 10.39 -2.15
N MET A 423 25.14 9.73 -1.81
CA MET A 423 26.13 10.29 -0.88
C MET A 423 27.00 11.38 -1.49
N ARG A 424 27.09 11.49 -2.83
CA ARG A 424 27.94 12.49 -3.50
C ARG A 424 27.39 13.92 -3.45
N SER A 425 26.12 14.13 -3.06
CA SER A 425 25.61 15.49 -2.81
C SER A 425 25.97 16.05 -1.43
N ARG A 426 26.65 15.27 -0.56
CA ARG A 426 27.15 15.75 0.74
C ARG A 426 28.52 16.41 0.69
N HIS A 427 29.23 16.39 -0.46
CA HIS A 427 30.63 16.85 -0.57
C HIS A 427 30.98 17.64 -1.81
N ASN A 428 30.02 18.29 -2.48
CA ASN A 428 30.34 19.28 -3.51
C ASN A 428 29.54 20.56 -3.29
#